data_fc6d89d14e9710bf160e30f60dd11899
#
_entry.id   fc6d89d14e9710bf160e30f60dd11899
#
_cell.length_a   1.000
_cell.length_b   1.000
_cell.length_c   1.000
_cell.angle_alpha   90.00
_cell.angle_beta   90.00
_cell.angle_gamma   90.00
#
_symmetry.space_group_name_H-M   'P 1'
#
loop_
_entity.id
_entity.type
_entity.pdbx_description
1 polymer ?
#
loop_
_entity_poly.entity_id
_entity_poly.type
_entity_poly.pdbx_seq_one_letter_code
_entity_poly.pdbx_strand_id
1 'polypeptide(L)'
;MSKLLEGIKVLDVSQVAAVPMAARILADRGADVIHVENPKLGDQFRSLLTFMSEKSGIRSEINYLWEHYNRNKKGITLDLSQEAGQAVVHRIVGSMDVFLTNLRPFELERFRMEYETLNRLNPRLVAGFLTGFGKEGPDKDMPAYDHVAYWARSGVPHRLRSLSPVLQGEDVVPPAFMPAFGDHTAGMSLACGVMMALF
;
A
#
# COMPACT_ATOMS: atom_id res chain seq x y z
N MET A 1 7.60 -18.07 -21.84
CA MET A 1 6.30 -17.39 -21.94
C MET A 1 6.54 -15.93 -21.62
N SER A 2 6.10 -14.98 -22.47
CA SER A 2 6.12 -13.56 -22.14
C SER A 2 5.30 -13.33 -20.90
N LYS A 3 5.76 -12.47 -20.01
CA LYS A 3 5.01 -12.10 -18.84
C LYS A 3 3.95 -11.07 -19.25
N LEU A 4 2.74 -11.15 -18.69
CA LEU A 4 1.58 -10.34 -19.10
C LEU A 4 1.87 -8.83 -19.12
N LEU A 5 2.65 -8.34 -18.13
CA LEU A 5 2.99 -6.92 -17.96
C LEU A 5 4.47 -6.62 -18.30
N GLU A 6 5.09 -7.45 -19.17
CA GLU A 6 6.45 -7.19 -19.63
C GLU A 6 6.53 -5.84 -20.34
N GLY A 7 7.48 -5.00 -19.95
CA GLY A 7 7.65 -3.64 -20.46
C GLY A 7 6.89 -2.55 -19.70
N ILE A 8 5.92 -2.89 -18.87
CA ILE A 8 5.22 -1.91 -18.00
C ILE A 8 6.12 -1.52 -16.82
N LYS A 9 6.27 -0.22 -16.60
CA LYS A 9 7.10 0.37 -15.55
C LYS A 9 6.24 0.99 -14.46
N VAL A 10 6.47 0.59 -13.22
CA VAL A 10 5.69 1.00 -12.05
C VAL A 10 6.57 1.67 -11.01
N LEU A 11 6.21 2.86 -10.57
CA LEU A 11 6.80 3.52 -9.40
C LEU A 11 5.87 3.33 -8.19
N ASP A 12 6.37 2.62 -7.19
CA ASP A 12 5.67 2.30 -5.95
C ASP A 12 6.21 3.17 -4.81
N VAL A 13 5.47 4.22 -4.47
CA VAL A 13 5.78 5.14 -3.35
C VAL A 13 4.79 4.86 -2.22
N SER A 14 4.88 3.68 -1.67
CA SER A 14 3.94 3.21 -0.65
C SER A 14 4.64 2.45 0.47
N GLN A 15 3.90 2.11 1.50
CA GLN A 15 4.43 1.36 2.65
C GLN A 15 3.38 0.41 3.23
N VAL A 16 3.83 -0.54 4.02
CA VAL A 16 3.04 -1.52 4.78
C VAL A 16 2.40 -2.57 3.86
N ALA A 17 1.09 -2.56 3.63
CA ALA A 17 0.40 -3.72 3.06
C ALA A 17 -0.38 -3.43 1.77
N ALA A 18 -1.40 -2.60 1.82
CA ALA A 18 -2.42 -2.52 0.77
C ALA A 18 -1.87 -2.15 -0.62
N VAL A 19 -1.15 -1.04 -0.74
CA VAL A 19 -0.57 -0.61 -2.02
C VAL A 19 0.68 -1.41 -2.38
N PRO A 20 1.60 -1.75 -1.44
CA PRO A 20 2.67 -2.69 -1.74
C PRO A 20 2.16 -4.04 -2.28
N MET A 21 1.01 -4.54 -1.82
CA MET A 21 0.35 -5.73 -2.38
C MET A 21 -0.04 -5.52 -3.85
N ALA A 22 -0.66 -4.39 -4.19
CA ALA A 22 -1.01 -4.08 -5.58
C ALA A 22 0.24 -4.03 -6.47
N ALA A 23 1.28 -3.32 -6.05
CA ALA A 23 2.54 -3.21 -6.77
C ALA A 23 3.22 -4.59 -6.95
N ARG A 24 3.18 -5.46 -5.92
CA ARG A 24 3.69 -6.84 -6.01
C ARG A 24 2.90 -7.68 -7.01
N ILE A 25 1.57 -7.56 -7.05
CA ILE A 25 0.75 -8.28 -8.04
C ILE A 25 1.21 -7.92 -9.46
N LEU A 26 1.46 -6.64 -9.73
CA LEU A 26 1.98 -6.20 -11.04
C LEU A 26 3.39 -6.75 -11.29
N ALA A 27 4.28 -6.73 -10.29
CA ALA A 27 5.63 -7.28 -10.37
C ALA A 27 5.61 -8.80 -10.65
N ASP A 28 4.76 -9.56 -9.96
CA ASP A 28 4.60 -11.01 -10.16
C ASP A 28 4.10 -11.34 -11.59
N ARG A 29 3.49 -10.39 -12.29
CA ARG A 29 3.02 -10.50 -13.69
C ARG A 29 4.02 -9.93 -14.69
N GLY A 30 5.17 -9.44 -14.24
CA GLY A 30 6.30 -9.06 -15.11
C GLY A 30 6.50 -7.57 -15.28
N ALA A 31 5.74 -6.72 -14.61
CA ALA A 31 6.03 -5.29 -14.57
C ALA A 31 7.39 -5.01 -13.91
N ASP A 32 8.10 -4.00 -14.39
CA ASP A 32 9.33 -3.49 -13.77
C ASP A 32 8.95 -2.48 -12.67
N VAL A 33 8.94 -2.96 -11.42
CA VAL A 33 8.49 -2.19 -10.27
C VAL A 33 9.68 -1.64 -9.49
N ILE A 34 9.69 -0.32 -9.27
CA ILE A 34 10.64 0.38 -8.40
C ILE A 34 9.90 0.80 -7.13
N HIS A 35 10.31 0.24 -5.99
CA HIS A 35 9.79 0.59 -4.67
C HIS A 35 10.67 1.64 -3.99
N VAL A 36 10.06 2.69 -3.48
CA VAL A 36 10.74 3.83 -2.84
C VAL A 36 10.58 3.73 -1.33
N GLU A 37 11.70 3.73 -0.61
CA GLU A 37 11.73 3.69 0.85
C GLU A 37 12.42 4.92 1.45
N ASN A 38 12.05 5.24 2.69
CA ASN A 38 12.78 6.24 3.47
C ASN A 38 14.19 5.73 3.81
N PRO A 39 15.27 6.49 3.58
CA PRO A 39 16.63 6.01 3.79
C PRO A 39 16.98 5.72 5.26
N LYS A 40 16.25 6.30 6.22
CA LYS A 40 16.51 6.12 7.65
C LYS A 40 15.61 5.07 8.29
N LEU A 41 14.36 5.04 7.91
CA LEU A 41 13.34 4.22 8.56
C LEU A 41 13.02 2.94 7.75
N GLY A 42 13.20 2.97 6.43
CA GLY A 42 12.73 1.93 5.54
C GLY A 42 11.20 1.81 5.54
N ASP A 43 10.68 0.70 5.05
CA ASP A 43 9.28 0.31 5.24
C ASP A 43 9.07 -0.30 6.63
N GLN A 44 7.91 -0.06 7.22
CA GLN A 44 7.57 -0.57 8.56
C GLN A 44 7.64 -2.09 8.66
N PHE A 45 7.37 -2.82 7.58
CA PHE A 45 7.46 -4.29 7.58
C PHE A 45 8.89 -4.82 7.68
N ARG A 46 9.92 -3.99 7.53
CA ARG A 46 11.30 -4.39 7.82
C ARG A 46 11.52 -4.65 9.31
N SER A 47 10.85 -3.89 10.17
CA SER A 47 10.99 -3.98 11.64
C SER A 47 9.84 -4.73 12.32
N LEU A 48 8.67 -4.81 11.71
CA LEU A 48 7.47 -5.39 12.31
C LEU A 48 7.65 -6.87 12.66
N LEU A 49 8.33 -7.64 11.82
CA LEU A 49 8.60 -9.05 12.12
C LEU A 49 9.44 -9.22 13.38
N THR A 50 10.46 -8.38 13.58
CA THR A 50 11.29 -8.40 14.79
C THR A 50 10.40 -8.16 16.02
N PHE A 51 9.57 -7.13 15.99
CA PHE A 51 8.65 -6.82 17.08
C PHE A 51 7.64 -7.95 17.35
N MET A 52 7.09 -8.57 16.31
CA MET A 52 6.17 -9.70 16.45
C MET A 52 6.88 -10.94 16.98
N SER A 53 8.12 -11.21 16.57
CA SER A 53 8.93 -12.33 17.03
C SER A 53 9.26 -12.22 18.51
N GLU A 54 9.57 -11.02 18.99
CA GLU A 54 9.83 -10.76 20.42
C GLU A 54 8.61 -11.07 21.28
N LYS A 55 7.41 -10.82 20.78
CA LYS A 55 6.15 -11.05 21.50
C LYS A 55 5.63 -12.49 21.38
N SER A 56 5.76 -13.12 20.23
CA SER A 56 5.21 -14.44 19.95
C SER A 56 6.19 -15.58 20.19
N GLY A 57 7.49 -15.29 20.32
CA GLY A 57 8.56 -16.30 20.39
C GLY A 57 8.86 -16.99 19.04
N ILE A 58 8.13 -16.65 17.98
CA ILE A 58 8.35 -17.20 16.64
C ILE A 58 9.51 -16.44 15.97
N ARG A 59 10.60 -17.15 15.65
CA ARG A 59 11.76 -16.57 14.97
C ARG A 59 11.82 -17.06 13.53
N SER A 60 12.21 -16.18 12.63
CA SER A 60 12.50 -16.49 11.24
C SER A 60 13.74 -15.74 10.78
N GLU A 61 14.63 -16.44 10.07
CA GLU A 61 15.82 -15.82 9.45
C GLU A 61 15.42 -14.95 8.24
N ILE A 62 14.26 -15.24 7.66
CA ILE A 62 13.72 -14.51 6.51
C ILE A 62 12.59 -13.59 7.00
N ASN A 63 12.64 -12.33 6.62
CA ASN A 63 11.53 -11.40 6.85
C ASN A 63 10.38 -11.71 5.87
N TYR A 64 9.58 -12.72 6.18
CA TYR A 64 8.47 -13.18 5.33
C TYR A 64 7.39 -12.11 5.14
N LEU A 65 7.21 -11.16 6.06
CA LEU A 65 6.28 -10.04 5.88
C LEU A 65 6.78 -9.12 4.77
N TRP A 66 8.07 -8.74 4.82
CA TRP A 66 8.68 -7.93 3.78
C TRP A 66 8.62 -8.62 2.42
N GLU A 67 9.06 -9.88 2.34
CA GLU A 67 9.05 -10.67 1.11
C GLU A 67 7.65 -10.84 0.53
N HIS A 68 6.65 -11.04 1.39
CA HIS A 68 5.27 -11.20 0.95
C HIS A 68 4.77 -10.00 0.15
N TYR A 69 5.11 -8.78 0.55
CA TYR A 69 4.62 -7.55 -0.10
C TYR A 69 5.59 -6.96 -1.12
N ASN A 70 6.88 -7.33 -1.09
CA ASN A 70 7.90 -6.61 -1.87
C ASN A 70 8.76 -7.49 -2.79
N ARG A 71 8.51 -8.80 -2.83
CA ARG A 71 9.23 -9.67 -3.78
C ARG A 71 9.03 -9.21 -5.23
N ASN A 72 10.03 -9.47 -6.06
CA ASN A 72 10.09 -9.09 -7.48
C ASN A 72 10.14 -7.59 -7.76
N LYS A 73 10.30 -6.75 -6.74
CA LYS A 73 10.50 -5.31 -6.90
C LYS A 73 12.00 -4.96 -6.82
N LYS A 74 12.39 -3.89 -7.49
CA LYS A 74 13.65 -3.19 -7.26
C LYS A 74 13.44 -2.14 -6.17
N GLY A 75 14.42 -1.92 -5.30
CA GLY A 75 14.34 -0.93 -4.22
C GLY A 75 15.26 0.26 -4.47
N ILE A 76 14.78 1.45 -4.16
CA ILE A 76 15.60 2.66 -4.02
C ILE A 76 15.23 3.38 -2.72
N THR A 77 16.19 4.14 -2.17
CA THR A 77 15.93 4.95 -0.97
C THR A 77 15.95 6.43 -1.32
N LEU A 78 14.90 7.16 -0.96
CA LEU A 78 14.77 8.60 -1.18
C LEU A 78 14.19 9.27 0.06
N ASP A 79 14.80 10.36 0.49
CA ASP A 79 14.21 11.24 1.51
C ASP A 79 13.25 12.23 0.84
N LEU A 80 11.95 11.88 0.85
CA LEU A 80 10.90 12.69 0.23
C LEU A 80 10.62 13.99 0.99
N SER A 81 11.17 14.17 2.20
CA SER A 81 11.10 15.43 2.92
C SER A 81 12.05 16.49 2.34
N GLN A 82 13.00 16.07 1.50
CA GLN A 82 13.99 16.92 0.83
C GLN A 82 13.61 17.16 -0.62
N GLU A 83 13.79 18.38 -1.12
CA GLU A 83 13.54 18.73 -2.52
C GLU A 83 14.33 17.86 -3.50
N ALA A 84 15.56 17.50 -3.16
CA ALA A 84 16.39 16.61 -3.97
C ALA A 84 15.75 15.22 -4.16
N GLY A 85 15.15 14.65 -3.10
CA GLY A 85 14.43 13.37 -3.17
C GLY A 85 13.16 13.48 -4.03
N GLN A 86 12.40 14.55 -3.87
CA GLN A 86 11.21 14.85 -4.70
C GLN A 86 11.58 15.00 -6.18
N ALA A 87 12.66 15.73 -6.48
CA ALA A 87 13.13 15.92 -7.86
C ALA A 87 13.51 14.60 -8.53
N VAL A 88 14.06 13.64 -7.79
CA VAL A 88 14.34 12.30 -8.32
C VAL A 88 13.03 11.58 -8.68
N VAL A 89 12.02 11.59 -7.81
CA VAL A 89 10.70 11.00 -8.10
C VAL A 89 10.09 11.64 -9.35
N HIS A 90 10.07 12.97 -9.45
CA HIS A 90 9.52 13.69 -10.61
C HIS A 90 10.23 13.29 -11.91
N ARG A 91 11.56 13.13 -11.88
CA ARG A 91 12.32 12.67 -13.05
C ARG A 91 11.97 11.24 -13.44
N ILE A 92 11.83 10.33 -12.46
CA ILE A 92 11.48 8.93 -12.70
C ILE A 92 10.06 8.83 -13.27
N VAL A 93 9.09 9.56 -12.72
CA VAL A 93 7.68 9.57 -13.17
C VAL A 93 7.55 9.85 -14.66
N GLY A 94 8.41 10.71 -15.22
CA GLY A 94 8.40 11.01 -16.66
C GLY A 94 8.57 9.78 -17.58
N SER A 95 9.08 8.67 -17.06
CA SER A 95 9.31 7.42 -17.79
C SER A 95 8.51 6.22 -17.27
N MET A 96 7.59 6.43 -16.33
CA MET A 96 6.76 5.38 -15.75
C MET A 96 5.40 5.31 -16.44
N ASP A 97 4.83 4.11 -16.47
CA ASP A 97 3.46 3.88 -16.93
C ASP A 97 2.47 3.99 -15.76
N VAL A 98 2.91 3.60 -14.56
CA VAL A 98 2.07 3.57 -13.36
C VAL A 98 2.79 4.21 -12.18
N PHE A 99 2.04 4.97 -11.38
CA PHE A 99 2.42 5.47 -10.07
C PHE A 99 1.45 4.95 -9.02
N LEU A 100 1.96 4.36 -7.94
CA LEU A 100 1.15 3.82 -6.85
C LEU A 100 1.57 4.43 -5.51
N THR A 101 0.58 4.81 -4.68
CA THR A 101 0.87 5.35 -3.37
C THR A 101 -0.27 5.18 -2.37
N ASN A 102 0.07 5.09 -1.07
CA ASN A 102 -0.84 5.22 0.06
C ASN A 102 -0.51 6.42 0.95
N LEU A 103 0.23 7.39 0.42
CA LEU A 103 0.42 8.68 1.08
C LEU A 103 -0.92 9.40 1.22
N ARG A 104 -1.13 10.02 2.38
CA ARG A 104 -2.34 10.81 2.65
C ARG A 104 -2.33 12.13 1.87
N PRO A 105 -3.49 12.76 1.64
CA PRO A 105 -3.56 13.98 0.84
C PRO A 105 -2.55 15.06 1.24
N PHE A 106 -2.40 15.36 2.54
CA PHE A 106 -1.44 16.37 2.99
C PHE A 106 0.03 15.96 2.75
N GLU A 107 0.35 14.65 2.74
CA GLU A 107 1.69 14.15 2.42
C GLU A 107 1.97 14.28 0.92
N LEU A 108 0.96 14.01 0.08
CA LEU A 108 1.06 14.23 -1.37
C LEU A 108 1.33 15.69 -1.69
N GLU A 109 0.59 16.62 -1.07
CA GLU A 109 0.83 18.07 -1.22
C GLU A 109 2.24 18.44 -0.76
N ARG A 110 2.64 18.00 0.42
CA ARG A 110 3.96 18.27 0.98
C ARG A 110 5.10 17.76 0.10
N PHE A 111 4.92 16.61 -0.53
CA PHE A 111 5.93 15.97 -1.37
C PHE A 111 5.76 16.29 -2.86
N ARG A 112 4.78 17.12 -3.22
CA ARG A 112 4.47 17.53 -4.60
C ARG A 112 4.18 16.32 -5.51
N MET A 113 3.40 15.37 -5.00
CA MET A 113 3.04 14.11 -5.68
C MET A 113 1.53 13.97 -5.90
N GLU A 114 0.78 15.09 -5.87
CA GLU A 114 -0.62 15.12 -6.23
C GLU A 114 -0.79 14.76 -7.72
N TYR A 115 -1.94 14.21 -8.06
CA TYR A 115 -2.23 13.79 -9.43
C TYR A 115 -1.95 14.88 -10.46
N GLU A 116 -2.38 16.09 -10.20
CA GLU A 116 -2.23 17.23 -11.10
C GLU A 116 -0.74 17.57 -11.39
N THR A 117 0.11 17.41 -10.38
CA THR A 117 1.55 17.61 -10.52
C THR A 117 2.18 16.48 -11.35
N LEU A 118 1.85 15.23 -11.03
CA LEU A 118 2.38 14.07 -11.74
C LEU A 118 1.89 14.02 -13.19
N ASN A 119 0.61 14.34 -13.42
CA ASN A 119 0.01 14.36 -14.77
C ASN A 119 0.62 15.42 -15.69
N ARG A 120 1.07 16.56 -15.15
CA ARG A 120 1.83 17.55 -15.93
C ARG A 120 3.20 17.02 -16.39
N LEU A 121 3.83 16.18 -15.57
CA LEU A 121 5.12 15.55 -15.90
C LEU A 121 4.97 14.39 -16.88
N ASN A 122 3.87 13.66 -16.75
CA ASN A 122 3.57 12.51 -17.61
C ASN A 122 2.05 12.38 -17.81
N PRO A 123 1.47 12.94 -18.87
CA PRO A 123 0.03 12.87 -19.14
C PRO A 123 -0.52 11.47 -19.40
N ARG A 124 0.35 10.48 -19.63
CA ARG A 124 -0.03 9.08 -19.84
C ARG A 124 0.00 8.24 -18.57
N LEU A 125 0.44 8.84 -17.46
CA LEU A 125 0.62 8.13 -16.20
C LEU A 125 -0.73 7.62 -15.63
N VAL A 126 -0.82 6.34 -15.39
CA VAL A 126 -1.90 5.76 -14.59
C VAL A 126 -1.52 5.92 -13.12
N ALA A 127 -2.26 6.74 -12.37
CA ALA A 127 -1.97 7.01 -10.97
C ALA A 127 -3.00 6.34 -10.05
N GLY A 128 -2.52 5.42 -9.21
CA GLY A 128 -3.32 4.70 -8.23
C GLY A 128 -3.07 5.20 -6.80
N PHE A 129 -4.11 5.73 -6.18
CA PHE A 129 -4.10 6.24 -4.80
C PHE A 129 -5.02 5.40 -3.93
N LEU A 130 -4.54 4.96 -2.77
CA LEU A 130 -5.35 4.22 -1.83
C LEU A 130 -5.06 4.72 -0.41
N THR A 131 -6.08 5.29 0.23
CA THR A 131 -6.01 5.73 1.63
C THR A 131 -7.17 5.14 2.43
N GLY A 132 -7.08 5.16 3.75
CA GLY A 132 -8.10 4.56 4.61
C GLY A 132 -9.47 5.21 4.51
N PHE A 133 -9.53 6.51 4.18
CA PHE A 133 -10.77 7.30 4.20
C PHE A 133 -11.03 8.11 2.92
N GLY A 134 -10.24 7.87 1.86
CA GLY A 134 -10.37 8.61 0.61
C GLY A 134 -9.66 9.97 0.63
N LYS A 135 -9.80 10.73 -0.46
CA LYS A 135 -9.13 12.02 -0.64
C LYS A 135 -9.95 13.24 -0.18
N GLU A 136 -11.20 13.03 0.19
CA GLU A 136 -12.16 14.08 0.56
C GLU A 136 -12.80 13.77 1.91
N GLY A 137 -13.43 14.79 2.52
CA GLY A 137 -14.11 14.66 3.79
C GLY A 137 -13.22 14.95 5.01
N PRO A 138 -13.84 14.97 6.21
CA PRO A 138 -13.15 15.39 7.44
C PRO A 138 -12.03 14.45 7.87
N ASP A 139 -12.08 13.18 7.48
CA ASP A 139 -11.16 12.15 7.92
C ASP A 139 -10.04 11.86 6.88
N LYS A 140 -9.97 12.60 5.77
CA LYS A 140 -9.06 12.35 4.65
C LYS A 140 -7.59 12.20 5.03
N ASP A 141 -7.15 12.92 6.05
CA ASP A 141 -5.76 12.93 6.53
C ASP A 141 -5.54 12.09 7.80
N MET A 142 -6.57 11.39 8.27
CA MET A 142 -6.42 10.51 9.42
C MET A 142 -5.58 9.26 9.07
N PRO A 143 -4.67 8.85 9.97
CA PRO A 143 -3.97 7.59 9.80
C PRO A 143 -4.94 6.43 9.90
N ALA A 144 -4.76 5.42 9.05
CA ALA A 144 -5.61 4.25 9.05
C ALA A 144 -4.81 2.99 8.78
N TYR A 145 -5.03 1.99 9.61
CA TYR A 145 -4.66 0.61 9.36
C TYR A 145 -5.92 -0.21 9.10
N ASP A 146 -5.76 -1.41 8.59
CA ASP A 146 -6.81 -2.38 8.29
C ASP A 146 -7.86 -2.48 9.40
N HIS A 147 -7.43 -2.63 10.66
CA HIS A 147 -8.33 -2.75 11.81
C HIS A 147 -9.23 -1.53 12.02
N VAL A 148 -8.75 -0.33 11.69
CA VAL A 148 -9.50 0.91 11.85
C VAL A 148 -10.39 1.18 10.65
N ALA A 149 -9.81 1.21 9.44
CA ALA A 149 -10.54 1.59 8.24
C ALA A 149 -11.48 0.49 7.75
N TYR A 150 -10.98 -0.73 7.61
CA TYR A 150 -11.79 -1.84 7.09
C TYR A 150 -12.67 -2.45 8.17
N TRP A 151 -12.09 -2.94 9.26
CA TRP A 151 -12.87 -3.67 10.26
C TRP A 151 -13.78 -2.76 11.09
N ALA A 152 -13.22 -1.79 11.81
CA ALA A 152 -14.03 -1.00 12.74
C ALA A 152 -15.03 -0.08 12.01
N ARG A 153 -14.57 0.66 11.00
CA ARG A 153 -15.37 1.69 10.33
C ARG A 153 -16.44 1.12 9.39
N SER A 154 -16.22 -0.05 8.81
CA SER A 154 -17.18 -0.69 7.89
C SER A 154 -18.39 -1.31 8.57
N GLY A 155 -18.33 -1.50 9.90
CA GLY A 155 -19.38 -2.22 10.63
C GLY A 155 -19.38 -3.75 10.42
N VAL A 156 -18.40 -4.32 9.72
CA VAL A 156 -18.28 -5.77 9.51
C VAL A 156 -18.27 -6.55 10.82
N PRO A 157 -17.54 -6.17 11.89
CA PRO A 157 -17.57 -6.87 13.17
C PRO A 157 -18.96 -6.91 13.79
N HIS A 158 -19.68 -5.80 13.75
CA HIS A 158 -21.05 -5.72 14.27
C HIS A 158 -21.97 -6.67 13.50
N ARG A 159 -21.85 -6.73 12.19
CA ARG A 159 -22.64 -7.62 11.35
C ARG A 159 -22.31 -9.10 11.61
N LEU A 160 -21.04 -9.45 11.72
CA LEU A 160 -20.63 -10.82 12.05
C LEU A 160 -21.15 -11.25 13.41
N ARG A 161 -21.09 -10.37 14.43
CA ARG A 161 -21.67 -10.62 15.74
C ARG A 161 -23.17 -10.90 15.65
N SER A 162 -23.92 -10.11 14.89
CA SER A 162 -25.39 -10.27 14.75
C SER A 162 -25.79 -11.58 14.05
N LEU A 163 -24.92 -12.17 13.26
CA LEU A 163 -25.16 -13.41 12.52
C LEU A 163 -24.78 -14.68 13.29
N SER A 164 -24.00 -14.56 14.35
CA SER A 164 -23.51 -15.73 15.11
C SER A 164 -24.16 -15.79 16.50
N PRO A 165 -24.97 -16.82 16.78
CA PRO A 165 -25.53 -17.04 18.13
C PRO A 165 -24.45 -17.14 19.22
N VAL A 166 -23.28 -17.67 18.86
CA VAL A 166 -22.13 -17.81 19.78
C VAL A 166 -21.53 -16.46 20.17
N LEU A 167 -21.72 -15.42 19.33
CA LEU A 167 -21.16 -14.08 19.52
C LEU A 167 -22.17 -13.07 20.09
N GLN A 168 -23.34 -13.51 20.54
CA GLN A 168 -24.43 -12.63 21.02
C GLN A 168 -24.38 -12.31 22.50
N GLY A 169 -23.49 -12.90 23.31
CA GLY A 169 -23.32 -12.57 24.73
C GLY A 169 -22.78 -11.14 24.97
N GLU A 170 -23.18 -10.51 26.08
CA GLU A 170 -22.68 -9.15 26.43
C GLU A 170 -21.16 -9.11 26.65
N ASP A 171 -20.60 -10.22 27.16
CA ASP A 171 -19.17 -10.36 27.47
C ASP A 171 -18.33 -10.99 26.32
N VAL A 172 -18.92 -11.18 25.15
CA VAL A 172 -18.18 -11.80 24.04
C VAL A 172 -17.30 -10.75 23.37
N VAL A 173 -16.01 -10.87 23.61
CA VAL A 173 -15.00 -10.13 22.85
C VAL A 173 -15.06 -10.61 21.40
N PRO A 174 -15.21 -9.70 20.41
CA PRO A 174 -15.16 -10.10 19.02
C PRO A 174 -13.88 -10.92 18.76
N PRO A 175 -13.94 -11.99 17.95
CA PRO A 175 -12.76 -12.75 17.62
C PRO A 175 -11.69 -11.83 17.03
N ALA A 176 -10.43 -12.15 17.29
CA ALA A 176 -9.32 -11.43 16.68
C ALA A 176 -9.48 -11.45 15.16
N PHE A 177 -9.58 -10.27 14.58
CA PHE A 177 -9.75 -10.13 13.13
C PHE A 177 -8.48 -10.55 12.40
N MET A 178 -8.67 -11.16 11.24
CA MET A 178 -7.55 -11.55 10.39
C MET A 178 -6.79 -10.28 9.95
N PRO A 179 -5.52 -10.11 10.32
CA PRO A 179 -4.73 -8.93 9.95
C PRO A 179 -4.64 -8.78 8.43
N ALA A 180 -4.66 -7.54 7.95
CA ALA A 180 -4.49 -7.18 6.53
C ALA A 180 -5.56 -7.76 5.58
N PHE A 181 -6.71 -8.23 6.07
CA PHE A 181 -7.78 -8.76 5.22
C PHE A 181 -8.34 -7.67 4.29
N GLY A 182 -8.63 -6.49 4.83
CA GLY A 182 -9.05 -5.33 4.06
C GLY A 182 -7.93 -4.78 3.16
N ASP A 183 -6.69 -4.78 3.65
CA ASP A 183 -5.53 -4.38 2.86
C ASP A 183 -5.37 -5.24 1.60
N HIS A 184 -5.53 -6.57 1.73
CA HIS A 184 -5.41 -7.47 0.58
C HIS A 184 -6.53 -7.26 -0.43
N THR A 185 -7.77 -7.13 0.02
CA THR A 185 -8.91 -6.88 -0.87
C THR A 185 -8.79 -5.54 -1.58
N ALA A 186 -8.40 -4.49 -0.85
CA ALA A 186 -8.17 -3.16 -1.42
C ALA A 186 -6.98 -3.16 -2.40
N GLY A 187 -5.88 -3.81 -2.05
CA GLY A 187 -4.71 -3.95 -2.93
C GLY A 187 -5.02 -4.71 -4.22
N MET A 188 -5.80 -5.79 -4.15
CA MET A 188 -6.26 -6.52 -5.34
C MET A 188 -7.17 -5.66 -6.21
N SER A 189 -8.09 -4.92 -5.60
CA SER A 189 -8.99 -4.00 -6.31
C SER A 189 -8.20 -2.89 -7.01
N LEU A 190 -7.20 -2.31 -6.33
CA LEU A 190 -6.31 -1.30 -6.92
C LEU A 190 -5.54 -1.87 -8.11
N ALA A 191 -4.94 -3.05 -7.98
CA ALA A 191 -4.22 -3.69 -9.09
C ALA A 191 -5.15 -3.96 -10.28
N CYS A 192 -6.38 -4.39 -10.03
CA CYS A 192 -7.38 -4.59 -11.07
C CYS A 192 -7.73 -3.26 -11.78
N GLY A 193 -7.97 -2.19 -11.01
CA GLY A 193 -8.24 -0.86 -11.57
C GLY A 193 -7.08 -0.32 -12.42
N VAL A 194 -5.85 -0.52 -11.97
CA VAL A 194 -4.66 -0.14 -12.73
C VAL A 194 -4.58 -0.90 -14.06
N MET A 195 -4.79 -2.22 -14.02
CA MET A 195 -4.78 -3.01 -15.26
C MET A 195 -5.89 -2.56 -16.22
N MET A 196 -7.10 -2.27 -15.74
CA MET A 196 -8.18 -1.73 -16.59
C MET A 196 -7.85 -0.36 -17.20
N ALA A 197 -7.02 0.45 -16.52
CA ALA A 197 -6.62 1.76 -17.03
C ALA A 197 -5.44 1.69 -18.02
N LEU A 198 -4.67 0.59 -18.02
CA LEU A 198 -3.56 0.36 -18.93
C LEU A 198 -4.02 -0.19 -20.29
N PHE A 199 -5.15 -0.88 -20.34
CA PHE A 199 -5.70 -1.58 -21.51
C PHE A 199 -7.12 -1.12 -21.86
#